data_b5c61e20621c121b586453d3f494089a
#
_entry.id   b5c61e20621c121b586453d3f494089a
#
_cell.length_a   1.000
_cell.length_b   1.000
_cell.length_c   1.000
_cell.angle_alpha   90.00
_cell.angle_beta   90.00
_cell.angle_gamma   90.00
#
_symmetry.space_group_name_H-M   'P 1'
#
loop_
_entity.id
_entity.type
_entity.pdbx_description
1 polymer ?
#
loop_
_entity_poly.entity_id
_entity_poly.type
_entity_poly.pdbx_seq_one_letter_code
_entity_poly.pdbx_strand_id
1 'polypeptide(L)'
;AIFNANGVYYKADVMNYFMKHVDSEASLFILKYDLYYMFKPQYLHDVFMAAIPERLHKHPIYKELQNQLLSSDMVEGSPAPDFTAQTIDGKSLSLSQLKGKYVFFDVWASWCAPCRREIPFVKKALALAKNNENFKVLSYSIDSKRSDWTNCVDKNQMKDKNWIHVSTLKAWSSDIIRLYNVRGVPHTVLIDPAGNVVKFNLRGEDLVNTVKDILSKPFKPAKTNAKAATATTAAKMAPFKATTAADQKLYDEYEALCKRKDISKIAKLEAQVRFVLDHNTSPVAPYILERDFLNILDKSYNQRLSNALSPVLKNNAYAKSYCDKVAELLGEEEE
;
A
#
# COMPACT_ATOMS: atom_id res chain seq x y z
N ALA A 1 -26.97 -2.41 20.72
CA ALA A 1 -26.00 -1.62 20.00
C ALA A 1 -26.53 -1.44 18.60
N ILE A 2 -27.17 -0.32 18.37
CA ILE A 2 -27.47 0.18 17.04
C ILE A 2 -26.11 0.61 16.46
N PHE A 3 -25.31 -0.34 16.05
CA PHE A 3 -24.36 0.00 15.03
C PHE A 3 -25.24 0.31 13.87
N ASN A 4 -25.51 1.42 13.87
CA ASN A 4 -25.38 2.30 12.78
C ASN A 4 -25.34 1.59 11.42
N ALA A 5 -26.35 0.79 11.11
CA ALA A 5 -26.79 0.68 9.73
C ALA A 5 -26.72 2.11 9.13
N ASN A 6 -27.08 3.14 9.87
CA ASN A 6 -26.93 4.56 9.54
C ASN A 6 -25.49 4.96 9.15
N GLY A 7 -24.44 4.46 9.79
CA GLY A 7 -23.06 4.80 9.43
C GLY A 7 -22.60 4.16 8.13
N VAL A 8 -23.08 2.97 7.80
CA VAL A 8 -22.74 2.30 6.54
C VAL A 8 -23.61 2.82 5.40
N TYR A 9 -24.89 3.10 5.63
CA TYR A 9 -25.75 3.84 4.68
C TYR A 9 -25.16 5.21 4.38
N TYR A 10 -24.68 5.93 5.39
CA TYR A 10 -23.96 7.18 5.19
C TYR A 10 -22.78 7.02 4.23
N LYS A 11 -22.00 5.94 4.35
CA LYS A 11 -20.86 5.69 3.44
C LYS A 11 -21.31 5.40 1.99
N ALA A 12 -22.45 4.72 1.79
CA ALA A 12 -23.04 4.55 0.47
C ALA A 12 -23.50 5.89 -0.12
N ASP A 13 -24.10 6.77 0.69
CA ASP A 13 -24.46 8.12 0.27
C ASP A 13 -23.24 8.96 -0.07
N VAL A 14 -22.15 8.85 0.70
CA VAL A 14 -20.87 9.50 0.42
C VAL A 14 -20.27 9.04 -0.90
N MET A 15 -20.32 7.74 -1.21
CA MET A 15 -19.87 7.21 -2.51
C MET A 15 -20.71 7.76 -3.67
N ASN A 16 -22.03 7.84 -3.51
CA ASN A 16 -22.92 8.43 -4.50
C ASN A 16 -22.62 9.93 -4.69
N TYR A 17 -22.38 10.67 -3.61
CA TYR A 17 -22.00 12.08 -3.69
C TYR A 17 -20.63 12.25 -4.36
N PHE A 18 -19.64 11.42 -4.00
CA PHE A 18 -18.34 11.41 -4.66
C PHE A 18 -18.46 11.26 -6.18
N MET A 19 -19.29 10.32 -6.64
CA MET A 19 -19.50 10.10 -8.08
C MET A 19 -20.11 11.27 -8.80
N LYS A 20 -21.12 11.91 -8.17
CA LYS A 20 -21.80 13.07 -8.74
C LYS A 20 -20.90 14.32 -8.83
N HIS A 21 -19.84 14.36 -8.01
CA HIS A 21 -18.94 15.49 -7.86
C HIS A 21 -17.46 15.11 -8.10
N VAL A 22 -17.22 14.02 -8.85
CA VAL A 22 -15.86 13.50 -9.10
C VAL A 22 -14.95 14.50 -9.78
N ASP A 23 -15.53 15.42 -10.53
CA ASP A 23 -14.86 16.52 -11.22
C ASP A 23 -14.64 17.77 -10.35
N SER A 24 -15.07 17.77 -9.11
CA SER A 24 -14.89 18.85 -8.13
C SER A 24 -13.77 18.55 -7.15
N GLU A 25 -13.11 19.59 -6.61
CA GLU A 25 -12.14 19.43 -5.51
C GLU A 25 -12.75 18.74 -4.28
N ALA A 26 -14.07 18.86 -4.08
CA ALA A 26 -14.78 18.18 -3.01
C ALA A 26 -14.58 16.66 -3.04
N SER A 27 -14.42 16.07 -4.22
CA SER A 27 -14.15 14.64 -4.37
C SER A 27 -12.85 14.20 -3.67
N LEU A 28 -11.81 15.04 -3.71
CA LEU A 28 -10.53 14.76 -3.06
C LEU A 28 -10.65 14.77 -1.53
N PHE A 29 -11.44 15.70 -0.98
CA PHE A 29 -11.71 15.75 0.47
C PHE A 29 -12.52 14.53 0.90
N ILE A 30 -13.55 14.16 0.16
CA ILE A 30 -14.38 12.98 0.44
C ILE A 30 -13.52 11.72 0.40
N LEU A 31 -12.69 11.58 -0.63
CA LEU A 31 -11.80 10.43 -0.73
C LEU A 31 -10.85 10.34 0.46
N LYS A 32 -10.25 11.46 0.86
CA LYS A 32 -9.28 11.52 1.96
C LYS A 32 -9.89 11.25 3.33
N TYR A 33 -11.02 11.86 3.63
CA TYR A 33 -11.56 11.88 4.99
C TYR A 33 -12.68 10.87 5.23
N ASP A 34 -13.41 10.48 4.18
CA ASP A 34 -14.57 9.60 4.31
C ASP A 34 -14.35 8.19 3.76
N LEU A 35 -13.66 8.04 2.63
CA LEU A 35 -13.54 6.75 1.94
C LEU A 35 -12.18 6.07 2.15
N TYR A 36 -11.13 6.82 2.48
CA TYR A 36 -9.76 6.31 2.58
C TYR A 36 -9.62 5.10 3.51
N TYR A 37 -10.26 5.14 4.66
CA TYR A 37 -10.16 4.09 5.68
C TYR A 37 -11.19 2.95 5.49
N MET A 38 -11.98 3.01 4.42
CA MET A 38 -13.00 1.99 4.15
C MET A 38 -12.46 0.86 3.29
N PHE A 39 -11.58 1.17 2.37
CA PHE A 39 -11.08 0.24 1.36
C PHE A 39 -9.59 0.01 1.48
N LYS A 40 -9.13 -1.15 1.00
CA LYS A 40 -7.70 -1.41 0.84
C LYS A 40 -7.09 -0.39 -0.13
N PRO A 41 -5.83 0.01 0.10
CA PRO A 41 -5.15 1.04 -0.68
C PRO A 41 -5.15 0.76 -2.19
N GLN A 42 -4.89 -0.49 -2.60
CA GLN A 42 -4.93 -0.88 -4.01
C GLN A 42 -6.30 -0.62 -4.66
N TYR A 43 -7.38 -0.94 -3.94
CA TYR A 43 -8.73 -0.70 -4.44
C TYR A 43 -9.06 0.81 -4.54
N LEU A 44 -8.61 1.59 -3.57
CA LEU A 44 -8.72 3.06 -3.62
C LEU A 44 -7.98 3.63 -4.82
N HIS A 45 -6.77 3.15 -5.10
CA HIS A 45 -5.99 3.57 -6.26
C HIS A 45 -6.67 3.20 -7.57
N ASP A 46 -7.04 1.93 -7.76
CA ASP A 46 -7.49 1.41 -9.05
C ASP A 46 -8.93 1.80 -9.42
N VAL A 47 -9.72 2.23 -8.43
CA VAL A 47 -11.14 2.56 -8.63
C VAL A 47 -11.40 4.03 -8.38
N PHE A 48 -11.05 4.56 -7.21
CA PHE A 48 -11.40 5.92 -6.82
C PHE A 48 -10.43 6.97 -7.35
N MET A 49 -9.11 6.75 -7.17
CA MET A 49 -8.10 7.68 -7.71
C MET A 49 -8.12 7.71 -9.23
N ALA A 50 -8.32 6.55 -9.87
CA ALA A 50 -8.44 6.46 -11.33
C ALA A 50 -9.68 7.17 -11.90
N ALA A 51 -10.70 7.44 -11.08
CA ALA A 51 -11.88 8.21 -11.49
C ALA A 51 -11.66 9.73 -11.42
N ILE A 52 -10.64 10.21 -10.69
CA ILE A 52 -10.36 11.64 -10.53
C ILE A 52 -9.81 12.21 -11.85
N PRO A 53 -10.40 13.30 -12.39
CA PRO A 53 -9.94 13.91 -13.64
C PRO A 53 -8.50 14.45 -13.53
N GLU A 54 -7.77 14.37 -14.64
CA GLU A 54 -6.36 14.75 -14.73
C GLU A 54 -6.08 16.20 -14.27
N ARG A 55 -7.02 17.13 -14.51
CA ARG A 55 -6.93 18.52 -14.03
C ARG A 55 -6.75 18.65 -12.52
N LEU A 56 -7.22 17.69 -11.73
CA LEU A 56 -7.08 17.64 -10.28
C LEU A 56 -5.81 16.93 -9.81
N HIS A 57 -5.05 16.28 -10.68
CA HIS A 57 -3.83 15.55 -10.30
C HIS A 57 -2.72 16.46 -9.76
N LYS A 58 -2.77 17.77 -10.08
CA LYS A 58 -1.83 18.76 -9.52
C LYS A 58 -2.24 19.28 -8.15
N HIS A 59 -3.47 18.98 -7.70
CA HIS A 59 -3.98 19.44 -6.41
C HIS A 59 -3.18 18.82 -5.25
N PRO A 60 -2.85 19.58 -4.18
CA PRO A 60 -2.05 19.07 -3.06
C PRO A 60 -2.63 17.81 -2.42
N ILE A 61 -3.95 17.75 -2.22
CA ILE A 61 -4.62 16.58 -1.63
C ILE A 61 -4.51 15.34 -2.54
N TYR A 62 -4.60 15.49 -3.87
CA TYR A 62 -4.41 14.35 -4.78
C TYR A 62 -3.01 13.76 -4.63
N LYS A 63 -1.98 14.62 -4.61
CA LYS A 63 -0.59 14.19 -4.43
C LYS A 63 -0.37 13.54 -3.06
N GLU A 64 -0.98 14.10 -2.02
CA GLU A 64 -0.91 13.53 -0.67
C GLU A 64 -1.56 12.14 -0.63
N LEU A 65 -2.77 11.96 -1.18
CA LEU A 65 -3.45 10.68 -1.29
C LEU A 65 -2.63 9.67 -2.10
N GLN A 66 -2.09 10.09 -3.25
CA GLN A 66 -1.24 9.25 -4.08
C GLN A 66 -0.01 8.75 -3.29
N ASN A 67 0.68 9.66 -2.61
CA ASN A 67 1.83 9.30 -1.79
C ASN A 67 1.45 8.40 -0.62
N GLN A 68 0.32 8.66 0.02
CA GLN A 68 -0.17 7.88 1.15
C GLN A 68 -0.59 6.46 0.71
N LEU A 69 -1.22 6.32 -0.45
CA LEU A 69 -1.57 5.01 -1.02
C LEU A 69 -0.32 4.22 -1.40
N LEU A 70 0.65 4.87 -2.06
CA LEU A 70 1.93 4.24 -2.40
C LEU A 70 2.69 3.75 -1.15
N SER A 71 2.63 4.49 -0.04
CA SER A 71 3.33 4.11 1.20
C SER A 71 2.66 2.97 1.96
N SER A 72 1.34 2.87 1.90
CA SER A 72 0.59 1.81 2.60
C SER A 72 0.66 0.45 1.91
N ASP A 73 0.95 0.44 0.60
CA ASP A 73 0.99 -0.77 -0.22
C ASP A 73 2.41 -1.20 -0.58
N MET A 74 3.43 -0.56 0.00
CA MET A 74 4.80 -0.90 -0.33
C MET A 74 5.15 -2.28 0.24
N VAL A 75 5.09 -3.27 -0.64
CA VAL A 75 5.46 -4.66 -0.38
C VAL A 75 6.54 -5.11 -1.36
N GLU A 76 7.18 -6.23 -1.11
CA GLU A 76 8.11 -6.83 -2.06
C GLU A 76 7.39 -7.07 -3.40
N GLY A 77 8.01 -6.62 -4.51
CA GLY A 77 7.45 -6.64 -5.86
C GLY A 77 6.67 -5.39 -6.25
N SER A 78 6.27 -4.50 -5.33
CA SER A 78 5.60 -3.24 -5.66
C SER A 78 6.56 -2.17 -6.18
N PRO A 79 6.09 -1.20 -7.00
CA PRO A 79 6.90 -0.05 -7.38
C PRO A 79 7.35 0.75 -6.15
N ALA A 80 8.66 1.05 -6.09
CA ALA A 80 9.19 1.95 -5.07
C ALA A 80 8.73 3.39 -5.37
N PRO A 81 8.15 4.09 -4.38
CA PRO A 81 7.71 5.47 -4.56
C PRO A 81 8.85 6.40 -4.96
N ASP A 82 8.64 7.22 -6.00
CA ASP A 82 9.65 8.20 -6.41
C ASP A 82 9.69 9.39 -5.44
N PHE A 83 10.88 9.92 -5.24
CA PHE A 83 11.11 11.11 -4.45
C PHE A 83 12.30 11.90 -4.97
N THR A 84 12.39 13.16 -4.57
CA THR A 84 13.52 14.03 -4.87
C THR A 84 14.14 14.58 -3.60
N ALA A 85 15.46 14.54 -3.48
CA ALA A 85 16.22 15.10 -2.37
C ALA A 85 17.50 15.77 -2.87
N GLN A 86 18.12 16.61 -2.02
CA GLN A 86 19.39 17.23 -2.34
C GLN A 86 20.55 16.32 -1.95
N THR A 87 21.48 16.19 -2.88
CA THR A 87 22.73 15.48 -2.64
C THR A 87 23.68 16.28 -1.72
N ILE A 88 24.72 15.62 -1.23
CA ILE A 88 25.71 16.26 -0.35
C ILE A 88 26.44 17.43 -1.02
N ASP A 89 26.55 17.43 -2.35
CA ASP A 89 27.10 18.53 -3.17
C ASP A 89 26.06 19.55 -3.63
N GLY A 90 24.80 19.44 -3.12
CA GLY A 90 23.73 20.42 -3.34
C GLY A 90 22.94 20.23 -4.62
N LYS A 91 23.16 19.17 -5.40
CA LYS A 91 22.39 18.88 -6.59
C LYS A 91 21.07 18.20 -6.22
N SER A 92 20.07 18.37 -7.07
CA SER A 92 18.81 17.66 -6.96
C SER A 92 18.91 16.27 -7.58
N LEU A 93 18.48 15.23 -6.86
CA LEU A 93 18.42 13.85 -7.33
C LEU A 93 17.05 13.24 -7.05
N SER A 94 16.45 12.65 -8.06
CA SER A 94 15.25 11.82 -7.92
C SER A 94 15.61 10.34 -7.98
N LEU A 95 14.90 9.50 -7.20
CA LEU A 95 15.12 8.05 -7.23
C LEU A 95 14.95 7.49 -8.65
N SER A 96 13.96 7.99 -9.40
CA SER A 96 13.70 7.60 -10.80
C SER A 96 14.89 7.79 -11.74
N GLN A 97 15.84 8.68 -11.43
CA GLN A 97 17.07 8.86 -12.21
C GLN A 97 18.06 7.69 -12.05
N LEU A 98 17.84 6.83 -11.05
CA LEU A 98 18.63 5.63 -10.82
C LEU A 98 18.02 4.36 -11.45
N LYS A 99 16.94 4.48 -12.22
CA LYS A 99 16.36 3.34 -12.97
C LYS A 99 17.43 2.69 -13.85
N GLY A 100 17.32 1.38 -14.04
CA GLY A 100 18.32 0.56 -14.70
C GLY A 100 19.40 0.02 -13.76
N LYS A 101 19.37 0.39 -12.49
CA LYS A 101 20.33 -0.04 -11.47
C LYS A 101 19.60 -0.66 -10.25
N TYR A 102 20.26 -1.58 -9.58
CA TYR A 102 19.87 -1.93 -8.23
C TYR A 102 20.20 -0.77 -7.30
N VAL A 103 19.26 -0.37 -6.45
CA VAL A 103 19.43 0.72 -5.49
C VAL A 103 19.18 0.17 -4.08
N PHE A 104 20.22 0.19 -3.26
CA PHE A 104 20.06 -0.01 -1.82
C PHE A 104 19.76 1.35 -1.18
N PHE A 105 18.48 1.58 -0.92
CA PHE A 105 17.97 2.78 -0.26
C PHE A 105 18.08 2.58 1.25
N ASP A 106 18.85 3.44 1.92
CA ASP A 106 19.17 3.37 3.34
C ASP A 106 18.78 4.68 4.04
N VAL A 107 17.80 4.60 4.92
CA VAL A 107 17.37 5.75 5.75
C VAL A 107 18.09 5.69 7.09
N TRP A 108 18.87 6.72 7.39
CA TRP A 108 19.77 6.76 8.53
C TRP A 108 19.93 8.15 9.14
N ALA A 109 20.74 8.29 10.21
CA ALA A 109 21.13 9.57 10.76
C ALA A 109 22.51 9.49 11.40
N SER A 110 23.20 10.64 11.52
CA SER A 110 24.50 10.75 12.16
C SER A 110 24.49 10.34 13.63
N TRP A 111 23.43 10.63 14.34
CA TRP A 111 23.20 10.27 15.74
C TRP A 111 22.76 8.81 15.96
N CYS A 112 22.35 8.11 14.89
CA CYS A 112 21.88 6.72 14.96
C CYS A 112 23.04 5.74 15.12
N ALA A 113 23.32 5.29 16.33
CA ALA A 113 24.38 4.32 16.59
C ALA A 113 24.18 2.96 15.88
N PRO A 114 22.97 2.36 15.83
CA PRO A 114 22.73 1.17 15.01
C PRO A 114 23.04 1.39 13.53
N CYS A 115 22.66 2.55 12.95
CA CYS A 115 22.95 2.85 11.54
C CYS A 115 24.45 2.89 11.26
N ARG A 116 25.23 3.50 12.18
CA ARG A 116 26.68 3.54 12.01
C ARG A 116 27.35 2.16 12.07
N ARG A 117 26.75 1.19 12.77
CA ARG A 117 27.24 -0.20 12.76
C ARG A 117 27.03 -0.91 11.41
N GLU A 118 26.09 -0.43 10.58
CA GLU A 118 25.86 -0.97 9.24
C GLU A 118 26.87 -0.46 8.19
N ILE A 119 27.55 0.67 8.43
CA ILE A 119 28.52 1.26 7.50
C ILE A 119 29.57 0.26 6.99
N PRO A 120 30.22 -0.58 7.82
CA PRO A 120 31.16 -1.57 7.33
C PRO A 120 30.57 -2.58 6.34
N PHE A 121 29.33 -2.99 6.54
CA PHE A 121 28.62 -3.93 5.66
C PHE A 121 28.22 -3.26 4.34
N VAL A 122 27.80 -1.99 4.37
CA VAL A 122 27.57 -1.20 3.15
C VAL A 122 28.88 -1.06 2.36
N LYS A 123 30.01 -0.81 3.02
CA LYS A 123 31.34 -0.78 2.36
C LYS A 123 31.70 -2.13 1.72
N LYS A 124 31.45 -3.26 2.41
CA LYS A 124 31.64 -4.60 1.84
C LYS A 124 30.77 -4.81 0.59
N ALA A 125 29.50 -4.42 0.65
CA ALA A 125 28.58 -4.51 -0.50
C ALA A 125 29.06 -3.65 -1.68
N LEU A 126 29.52 -2.44 -1.44
CA LEU A 126 30.11 -1.56 -2.46
C LEU A 126 31.40 -2.14 -3.04
N ALA A 127 32.24 -2.80 -2.23
CA ALA A 127 33.46 -3.46 -2.71
C ALA A 127 33.15 -4.60 -3.69
N LEU A 128 32.06 -5.34 -3.49
CA LEU A 128 31.58 -6.35 -4.45
C LEU A 128 31.14 -5.70 -5.78
N ALA A 129 30.61 -4.48 -5.71
CA ALA A 129 30.13 -3.72 -6.87
C ALA A 129 31.20 -2.78 -7.47
N LYS A 130 32.48 -2.86 -7.07
CA LYS A 130 33.53 -1.89 -7.44
C LYS A 130 33.64 -1.61 -8.94
N ASN A 131 33.47 -2.65 -9.76
CA ASN A 131 33.55 -2.56 -11.23
C ASN A 131 32.17 -2.69 -11.90
N ASN A 132 31.09 -2.60 -11.12
CA ASN A 132 29.73 -2.76 -11.60
C ASN A 132 28.91 -1.52 -11.27
N GLU A 133 28.57 -0.74 -12.30
CA GLU A 133 27.75 0.47 -12.13
C GLU A 133 26.24 0.18 -11.98
N ASN A 134 25.85 -1.09 -12.05
CA ASN A 134 24.44 -1.50 -11.92
C ASN A 134 23.98 -1.59 -10.46
N PHE A 135 24.83 -1.23 -9.48
CA PHE A 135 24.45 -1.17 -8.07
C PHE A 135 24.82 0.20 -7.50
N LYS A 136 23.88 0.82 -6.82
CA LYS A 136 24.06 2.09 -6.10
C LYS A 136 23.56 1.96 -4.66
N VAL A 137 24.23 2.63 -3.76
CA VAL A 137 23.74 2.91 -2.42
C VAL A 137 23.23 4.35 -2.39
N LEU A 138 21.98 4.53 -1.98
CA LEU A 138 21.35 5.83 -1.79
C LEU A 138 21.02 6.01 -0.31
N SER A 139 21.94 6.65 0.43
CA SER A 139 21.76 6.91 1.85
C SER A 139 21.06 8.24 2.08
N TYR A 140 19.81 8.17 2.58
CA TYR A 140 19.00 9.32 2.93
C TYR A 140 19.15 9.65 4.42
N SER A 141 19.77 10.79 4.72
CA SER A 141 19.92 11.28 6.09
C SER A 141 18.68 12.01 6.58
N ILE A 142 18.22 11.66 7.79
CA ILE A 142 17.19 12.39 8.54
C ILE A 142 17.78 13.36 9.57
N ASP A 143 19.03 13.77 9.40
CA ASP A 143 19.59 14.86 10.20
C ASP A 143 18.89 16.19 9.89
N SER A 144 18.70 17.01 10.91
CA SER A 144 18.16 18.37 10.77
C SER A 144 19.24 19.40 10.47
N LYS A 145 20.49 19.09 10.78
CA LYS A 145 21.66 19.94 10.53
C LYS A 145 22.58 19.31 9.50
N ARG A 146 22.90 20.11 8.47
CA ARG A 146 23.80 19.67 7.39
C ARG A 146 25.18 19.31 7.91
N SER A 147 25.73 20.08 8.84
CA SER A 147 27.05 19.83 9.44
C SER A 147 27.15 18.48 10.12
N ASP A 148 26.12 18.06 10.86
CA ASP A 148 26.13 16.80 11.59
C ASP A 148 26.16 15.62 10.60
N TRP A 149 25.33 15.69 9.55
CA TRP A 149 25.31 14.73 8.45
C TRP A 149 26.65 14.66 7.72
N THR A 150 27.16 15.79 7.20
CA THR A 150 28.39 15.81 6.38
C THR A 150 29.61 15.41 7.18
N ASN A 151 29.74 15.87 8.43
CA ASN A 151 30.83 15.47 9.33
C ASN A 151 30.81 13.95 9.60
N CYS A 152 29.62 13.36 9.75
CA CYS A 152 29.50 11.92 9.95
C CYS A 152 29.91 11.14 8.69
N VAL A 153 29.50 11.60 7.49
CA VAL A 153 29.92 11.01 6.21
C VAL A 153 31.45 11.06 6.06
N ASP A 154 32.07 12.20 6.35
CA ASP A 154 33.53 12.39 6.23
C ASP A 154 34.30 11.54 7.27
N LYS A 155 33.91 11.62 8.54
CA LYS A 155 34.54 10.88 9.64
C LYS A 155 34.50 9.36 9.41
N ASN A 156 33.43 8.84 8.85
CA ASN A 156 33.29 7.42 8.58
C ASN A 156 33.74 7.03 7.17
N GLN A 157 34.36 7.96 6.42
CA GLN A 157 34.86 7.72 5.06
C GLN A 157 33.79 7.04 4.15
N MET A 158 32.57 7.57 4.19
CA MET A 158 31.46 7.04 3.41
C MET A 158 31.52 7.60 1.97
N LYS A 159 32.63 7.35 1.27
CA LYS A 159 32.92 7.88 -0.07
C LYS A 159 33.19 6.74 -1.04
N ASP A 160 32.32 6.62 -2.02
CA ASP A 160 32.47 5.70 -3.17
C ASP A 160 31.67 6.28 -4.34
N LYS A 161 32.08 6.00 -5.59
CA LYS A 161 31.36 6.46 -6.80
C LYS A 161 29.94 5.89 -6.92
N ASN A 162 29.68 4.79 -6.22
CA ASN A 162 28.39 4.12 -6.17
C ASN A 162 27.61 4.44 -4.88
N TRP A 163 28.14 5.34 -4.00
CA TRP A 163 27.48 5.74 -2.76
C TRP A 163 27.02 7.19 -2.81
N ILE A 164 25.71 7.37 -2.92
CA ILE A 164 25.06 8.67 -3.04
C ILE A 164 24.46 9.05 -1.70
N HIS A 165 24.74 10.26 -1.24
CA HIS A 165 24.20 10.78 0.01
C HIS A 165 23.22 11.91 -0.27
N VAL A 166 22.01 11.80 0.26
CA VAL A 166 20.94 12.79 0.08
C VAL A 166 20.27 13.12 1.41
N SER A 167 19.68 14.31 1.49
CA SER A 167 18.86 14.74 2.61
C SER A 167 17.91 15.86 2.21
N THR A 168 16.81 16.01 2.94
CA THR A 168 15.96 17.21 2.91
C THR A 168 16.19 18.12 4.11
N LEU A 169 16.98 17.69 5.09
CA LEU A 169 17.21 18.33 6.38
C LEU A 169 15.92 18.60 7.21
N LYS A 170 14.85 17.87 6.88
CA LYS A 170 13.55 17.99 7.55
C LYS A 170 13.34 16.96 8.68
N ALA A 171 14.38 16.20 9.00
CA ALA A 171 14.31 15.14 10.02
C ALA A 171 13.09 14.23 9.80
N TRP A 172 12.37 13.90 10.86
CA TRP A 172 11.15 13.07 10.81
C TRP A 172 9.96 13.74 10.09
N SER A 173 10.02 15.06 9.84
CA SER A 173 8.95 15.79 9.11
C SER A 173 9.07 15.67 7.59
N SER A 174 10.05 14.93 7.09
CA SER A 174 10.22 14.71 5.66
C SER A 174 9.09 13.86 5.08
N ASP A 175 8.61 14.26 3.90
CA ASP A 175 7.63 13.47 3.14
C ASP A 175 8.15 12.09 2.77
N ILE A 176 9.48 11.93 2.57
CA ILE A 176 10.13 10.66 2.26
C ILE A 176 9.96 9.66 3.40
N ILE A 177 9.99 10.13 4.66
CA ILE A 177 9.76 9.30 5.84
C ILE A 177 8.35 8.70 5.83
N ARG A 178 7.35 9.52 5.48
CA ARG A 178 5.96 9.06 5.34
C ARG A 178 5.81 8.15 4.13
N LEU A 179 6.40 8.55 2.99
CA LEU A 179 6.33 7.84 1.72
C LEU A 179 6.86 6.41 1.81
N TYR A 180 7.89 6.19 2.61
CA TYR A 180 8.50 4.87 2.84
C TYR A 180 8.08 4.22 4.16
N ASN A 181 7.04 4.74 4.84
CA ASN A 181 6.53 4.25 6.12
C ASN A 181 7.65 4.01 7.15
N VAL A 182 8.62 4.91 7.22
CA VAL A 182 9.78 4.79 8.10
C VAL A 182 9.36 5.09 9.54
N ARG A 183 9.29 4.09 10.38
CA ARG A 183 8.94 4.21 11.81
C ARG A 183 10.16 4.28 12.73
N GLY A 184 11.34 4.00 12.20
CA GLY A 184 12.60 3.99 12.93
C GLY A 184 13.78 3.88 11.98
N VAL A 185 15.00 4.16 12.47
CA VAL A 185 16.23 4.02 11.71
C VAL A 185 17.20 3.06 12.44
N PRO A 186 17.98 2.24 11.70
CA PRO A 186 18.06 2.18 10.24
C PRO A 186 16.81 1.58 9.60
N HIS A 187 16.43 2.07 8.41
CA HIS A 187 15.39 1.49 7.57
C HIS A 187 15.94 1.32 6.17
N THR A 188 15.84 0.12 5.59
CA THR A 188 16.47 -0.16 4.30
C THR A 188 15.51 -0.82 3.33
N VAL A 189 15.62 -0.46 2.05
CA VAL A 189 14.85 -1.02 0.95
C VAL A 189 15.79 -1.31 -0.22
N LEU A 190 15.81 -2.54 -0.70
CA LEU A 190 16.50 -2.88 -1.94
C LEU A 190 15.51 -2.75 -3.09
N ILE A 191 15.89 -2.00 -4.13
CA ILE A 191 15.06 -1.69 -5.30
C ILE A 191 15.76 -2.27 -6.54
N ASP A 192 15.00 -2.89 -7.43
CA ASP A 192 15.51 -3.48 -8.66
C ASP A 192 15.69 -2.44 -9.79
N PRO A 193 16.34 -2.79 -10.92
CA PRO A 193 16.51 -1.90 -12.07
C PRO A 193 15.19 -1.45 -12.72
N ALA A 194 14.09 -2.15 -12.54
CA ALA A 194 12.76 -1.73 -13.02
C ALA A 194 12.13 -0.69 -12.09
N GLY A 195 12.68 -0.52 -10.87
CA GLY A 195 12.16 0.39 -9.85
C GLY A 195 11.19 -0.27 -8.87
N ASN A 196 11.20 -1.61 -8.75
CA ASN A 196 10.34 -2.32 -7.80
C ASN A 196 11.12 -2.68 -6.54
N VAL A 197 10.42 -2.75 -5.41
CA VAL A 197 10.96 -3.21 -4.13
C VAL A 197 11.31 -4.69 -4.22
N VAL A 198 12.57 -5.03 -3.92
CA VAL A 198 13.04 -6.43 -3.85
C VAL A 198 12.93 -6.96 -2.44
N LYS A 199 13.39 -6.17 -1.45
CA LYS A 199 13.44 -6.60 -0.06
C LYS A 199 13.56 -5.42 0.89
N PHE A 200 12.97 -5.58 2.07
CA PHE A 200 13.08 -4.64 3.18
C PHE A 200 14.09 -5.11 4.22
N ASN A 201 14.57 -4.17 5.02
CA ASN A 201 15.31 -4.40 6.25
C ASN A 201 16.57 -5.27 6.09
N LEU A 202 17.23 -5.23 4.92
CA LEU A 202 18.52 -5.87 4.72
C LEU A 202 19.59 -5.20 5.58
N ARG A 203 20.34 -5.99 6.35
CA ARG A 203 21.38 -5.52 7.26
C ARG A 203 22.54 -6.53 7.37
N GLY A 204 23.70 -6.05 7.84
CA GLY A 204 24.81 -6.90 8.13
C GLY A 204 25.25 -7.77 6.95
N GLU A 205 25.57 -9.03 7.21
CA GLU A 205 25.97 -9.99 6.19
C GLU A 205 24.83 -10.35 5.21
N ASP A 206 23.55 -10.21 5.60
CA ASP A 206 22.43 -10.44 4.68
C ASP A 206 22.43 -9.44 3.53
N LEU A 207 22.77 -8.17 3.80
CA LEU A 207 22.99 -7.17 2.75
C LEU A 207 24.10 -7.62 1.80
N VAL A 208 25.26 -8.00 2.36
CA VAL A 208 26.44 -8.41 1.57
C VAL A 208 26.12 -9.63 0.69
N ASN A 209 25.49 -10.65 1.27
CA ASN A 209 25.12 -11.87 0.56
C ASN A 209 24.07 -11.59 -0.53
N THR A 210 23.07 -10.76 -0.26
CA THR A 210 22.05 -10.36 -1.24
C THR A 210 22.70 -9.61 -2.41
N VAL A 211 23.60 -8.66 -2.14
CA VAL A 211 24.31 -7.92 -3.18
C VAL A 211 25.19 -8.84 -4.01
N LYS A 212 25.90 -9.77 -3.39
CA LYS A 212 26.69 -10.80 -4.10
C LYS A 212 25.81 -11.63 -5.04
N ASP A 213 24.63 -12.04 -4.58
CA ASP A 213 23.70 -12.85 -5.39
C ASP A 213 23.13 -12.07 -6.59
N ILE A 214 22.65 -10.85 -6.39
CA ILE A 214 22.07 -10.03 -7.48
C ILE A 214 23.12 -9.61 -8.52
N LEU A 215 24.37 -9.41 -8.11
CA LEU A 215 25.45 -9.06 -9.03
C LEU A 215 26.01 -10.26 -9.81
N SER A 216 25.78 -11.49 -9.33
CA SER A 216 26.21 -12.72 -10.00
C SER A 216 25.29 -13.14 -11.15
N LYS A 217 24.09 -12.56 -11.26
CA LYS A 217 23.06 -12.94 -12.23
C LYS A 217 22.68 -11.73 -13.09
N PRO A 218 22.45 -11.93 -14.42
CA PRO A 218 21.87 -10.86 -15.21
C PRO A 218 20.48 -10.53 -14.67
N PHE A 219 20.18 -9.23 -14.54
CA PHE A 219 18.85 -8.79 -14.15
C PHE A 219 17.82 -9.30 -15.16
N LYS A 220 16.92 -10.13 -14.68
CA LYS A 220 15.70 -10.47 -15.41
C LYS A 220 14.57 -9.72 -14.69
N PRO A 221 13.92 -8.75 -15.32
CA PRO A 221 12.76 -8.12 -14.72
C PRO A 221 11.81 -9.24 -14.33
N ALA A 222 11.46 -9.33 -13.04
CA ALA A 222 10.34 -10.13 -12.64
C ALA A 222 9.19 -9.70 -13.53
N LYS A 223 8.49 -10.66 -14.16
CA LYS A 223 7.24 -10.34 -14.84
C LYS A 223 6.45 -9.59 -13.79
N THR A 224 6.26 -8.29 -14.03
CA THR A 224 5.55 -7.41 -13.11
C THR A 224 4.25 -8.12 -12.80
N ASN A 225 4.18 -8.68 -11.62
CA ASN A 225 2.92 -9.14 -11.05
C ASN A 225 2.13 -7.88 -10.65
N ALA A 226 1.91 -6.99 -11.63
CA ALA A 226 0.81 -6.03 -11.58
C ALA A 226 -0.54 -6.76 -11.48
N LYS A 227 -0.50 -8.12 -11.48
CA LYS A 227 -1.61 -9.02 -11.17
C LYS A 227 -1.52 -9.66 -9.78
N ALA A 228 -0.43 -9.50 -9.03
CA ALA A 228 -0.28 -10.17 -7.73
C ALA A 228 -1.01 -9.45 -6.58
N ALA A 229 -1.43 -8.20 -6.77
CA ALA A 229 -2.30 -7.52 -5.80
C ALA A 229 -3.80 -7.74 -6.07
N THR A 230 -4.17 -8.42 -7.17
CA THR A 230 -5.57 -8.79 -7.48
C THR A 230 -5.81 -10.29 -7.48
N ALA A 231 -4.81 -11.09 -7.13
CA ALA A 231 -4.92 -12.54 -7.06
C ALA A 231 -4.20 -13.06 -5.82
N THR A 232 -4.59 -12.64 -4.63
CA THR A 232 -4.76 -13.63 -3.60
C THR A 232 -5.77 -14.58 -4.23
N THR A 233 -5.32 -15.80 -4.55
CA THR A 233 -6.19 -16.90 -4.98
C THR A 233 -7.36 -16.92 -4.01
N ALA A 234 -8.47 -16.31 -4.39
CA ALA A 234 -9.74 -16.61 -3.79
C ALA A 234 -9.86 -18.12 -4.00
N ALA A 235 -9.58 -18.89 -2.96
CA ALA A 235 -9.98 -20.28 -2.92
C ALA A 235 -11.43 -20.23 -3.40
N LYS A 236 -11.73 -20.90 -4.51
CA LYS A 236 -13.01 -20.78 -5.19
C LYS A 236 -14.08 -21.08 -4.14
N MET A 237 -14.68 -20.02 -3.61
CA MET A 237 -15.72 -20.12 -2.61
C MET A 237 -16.83 -21.02 -3.16
N ALA A 238 -17.35 -21.92 -2.35
CA ALA A 238 -18.42 -22.80 -2.79
C ALA A 238 -19.61 -21.96 -3.28
N PRO A 239 -20.30 -22.34 -4.34
CA PRO A 239 -21.46 -21.63 -4.84
C PRO A 239 -22.52 -21.42 -3.74
N PHE A 240 -23.20 -20.29 -3.78
CA PHE A 240 -24.31 -20.02 -2.86
C PHE A 240 -25.37 -21.11 -2.98
N LYS A 241 -25.79 -21.63 -1.82
CA LYS A 241 -26.90 -22.59 -1.72
C LYS A 241 -28.02 -21.93 -0.95
N ALA A 242 -29.06 -21.52 -1.64
CA ALA A 242 -30.23 -20.93 -1.03
C ALA A 242 -30.94 -21.94 -0.12
N THR A 243 -31.37 -21.46 1.03
CA THR A 243 -32.21 -22.24 1.95
C THR A 243 -33.69 -22.03 1.70
N THR A 244 -34.05 -20.93 1.04
CA THR A 244 -35.43 -20.57 0.66
C THR A 244 -35.47 -20.05 -0.78
N ALA A 245 -36.64 -20.09 -1.40
CA ALA A 245 -36.87 -19.47 -2.71
C ALA A 245 -36.65 -17.95 -2.67
N ALA A 246 -36.91 -17.30 -1.53
CA ALA A 246 -36.64 -15.88 -1.34
C ALA A 246 -35.14 -15.57 -1.37
N ASP A 247 -34.32 -16.39 -0.70
CA ASP A 247 -32.85 -16.24 -0.73
C ASP A 247 -32.27 -16.45 -2.13
N GLN A 248 -32.81 -17.43 -2.88
CA GLN A 248 -32.40 -17.65 -4.27
C GLN A 248 -32.73 -16.44 -5.14
N LYS A 249 -33.92 -15.89 -5.01
CA LYS A 249 -34.34 -14.68 -5.75
C LYS A 249 -33.42 -13.50 -5.44
N LEU A 250 -33.12 -13.24 -4.16
CA LEU A 250 -32.19 -12.18 -3.75
C LEU A 250 -30.80 -12.40 -4.34
N TYR A 251 -30.30 -13.63 -4.32
CA TYR A 251 -29.00 -13.93 -4.90
C TYR A 251 -28.97 -13.69 -6.42
N ASP A 252 -30.02 -14.08 -7.13
CA ASP A 252 -30.15 -13.85 -8.58
C ASP A 252 -30.23 -12.34 -8.90
N GLU A 253 -30.92 -11.55 -8.10
CA GLU A 253 -30.98 -10.09 -8.22
C GLU A 253 -29.59 -9.46 -8.03
N TYR A 254 -28.83 -9.92 -7.04
CA TYR A 254 -27.45 -9.48 -6.84
C TYR A 254 -26.51 -9.87 -7.99
N GLU A 255 -26.63 -11.08 -8.51
CA GLU A 255 -25.85 -11.51 -9.67
C GLU A 255 -26.18 -10.67 -10.93
N ALA A 256 -27.44 -10.28 -11.10
CA ALA A 256 -27.83 -9.37 -12.17
C ALA A 256 -27.20 -7.98 -12.00
N LEU A 257 -27.16 -7.46 -10.78
CA LEU A 257 -26.46 -6.21 -10.45
C LEU A 257 -24.95 -6.29 -10.77
N CYS A 258 -24.30 -7.39 -10.41
CA CYS A 258 -22.86 -7.61 -10.70
C CYS A 258 -22.55 -7.59 -12.20
N LYS A 259 -23.47 -8.07 -13.03
CA LYS A 259 -23.32 -8.14 -14.50
C LYS A 259 -23.58 -6.82 -15.23
N ARG A 260 -24.08 -5.80 -14.56
CA ARG A 260 -24.32 -4.49 -15.18
C ARG A 260 -23.05 -3.88 -15.75
N LYS A 261 -23.11 -3.41 -16.99
CA LYS A 261 -22.03 -2.73 -17.71
C LYS A 261 -22.35 -1.27 -18.04
N ASP A 262 -23.58 -0.88 -17.78
CA ASP A 262 -24.16 0.45 -18.06
C ASP A 262 -23.87 1.50 -16.97
N ILE A 263 -23.23 1.08 -15.87
CA ILE A 263 -22.87 1.94 -14.74
C ILE A 263 -21.37 1.88 -14.44
N SER A 264 -20.84 2.95 -13.85
CA SER A 264 -19.42 3.00 -13.42
C SER A 264 -19.11 1.96 -12.35
N LYS A 265 -17.82 1.65 -12.18
CA LYS A 265 -17.36 0.72 -11.12
C LYS A 265 -17.79 1.18 -9.73
N ILE A 266 -17.73 2.50 -9.46
CA ILE A 266 -18.09 3.07 -8.16
C ILE A 266 -19.61 3.02 -7.95
N ALA A 267 -20.43 3.31 -9.01
CA ALA A 267 -21.87 3.18 -8.94
C ALA A 267 -22.31 1.73 -8.69
N LYS A 268 -21.64 0.78 -9.31
CA LYS A 268 -21.87 -0.63 -9.07
C LYS A 268 -21.55 -1.00 -7.62
N LEU A 269 -20.40 -0.58 -7.11
CA LEU A 269 -19.97 -0.81 -5.74
C LEU A 269 -20.98 -0.22 -4.74
N GLU A 270 -21.43 1.01 -4.96
CA GLU A 270 -22.43 1.66 -4.12
C GLU A 270 -23.74 0.85 -4.08
N ALA A 271 -24.23 0.42 -5.24
CA ALA A 271 -25.44 -0.40 -5.33
C ALA A 271 -25.25 -1.77 -4.66
N GLN A 272 -24.08 -2.38 -4.76
CA GLN A 272 -23.75 -3.63 -4.08
C GLN A 272 -23.71 -3.47 -2.55
N VAL A 273 -23.14 -2.37 -2.06
CA VAL A 273 -23.13 -2.06 -0.61
C VAL A 273 -24.57 -1.87 -0.10
N ARG A 274 -25.39 -1.08 -0.80
CA ARG A 274 -26.81 -0.92 -0.43
C ARG A 274 -27.55 -2.24 -0.41
N PHE A 275 -27.36 -3.06 -1.44
CA PHE A 275 -27.99 -4.39 -1.50
C PHE A 275 -27.69 -5.23 -0.25
N VAL A 276 -26.43 -5.30 0.18
CA VAL A 276 -26.02 -6.04 1.39
C VAL A 276 -26.68 -5.47 2.63
N LEU A 277 -26.77 -4.14 2.74
CA LEU A 277 -27.37 -3.48 3.89
C LEU A 277 -28.88 -3.69 3.97
N ASP A 278 -29.57 -3.57 2.83
CA ASP A 278 -31.03 -3.73 2.75
C ASP A 278 -31.46 -5.18 3.02
N HIS A 279 -30.57 -6.13 2.79
CA HIS A 279 -30.81 -7.58 2.97
C HIS A 279 -29.96 -8.22 4.09
N ASN A 280 -29.56 -7.45 5.08
CA ASN A 280 -28.65 -7.88 6.17
C ASN A 280 -29.21 -8.98 7.08
N THR A 281 -30.46 -9.36 6.95
CA THR A 281 -31.10 -10.48 7.64
C THR A 281 -31.11 -11.77 6.83
N SER A 282 -30.79 -11.71 5.53
CA SER A 282 -30.72 -12.88 4.64
C SER A 282 -29.31 -13.48 4.64
N PRO A 283 -29.17 -14.82 4.52
CA PRO A 283 -27.89 -15.50 4.36
C PRO A 283 -27.12 -15.09 3.09
N VAL A 284 -27.76 -14.41 2.16
CA VAL A 284 -27.14 -13.85 0.96
C VAL A 284 -26.13 -12.74 1.33
N ALA A 285 -26.44 -11.90 2.32
CA ALA A 285 -25.58 -10.80 2.71
C ALA A 285 -24.17 -11.24 3.19
N PRO A 286 -24.02 -12.13 4.18
CA PRO A 286 -22.70 -12.58 4.62
C PRO A 286 -21.95 -13.37 3.53
N TYR A 287 -22.65 -14.12 2.68
CA TYR A 287 -22.03 -14.75 1.50
C TYR A 287 -21.41 -13.73 0.55
N ILE A 288 -22.14 -12.65 0.24
CA ILE A 288 -21.65 -11.56 -0.62
C ILE A 288 -20.46 -10.85 0.06
N LEU A 289 -20.56 -10.56 1.36
CA LEU A 289 -19.48 -9.90 2.11
C LEU A 289 -18.17 -10.69 2.02
N GLU A 290 -18.24 -12.01 2.18
CA GLU A 290 -17.06 -12.87 2.04
C GLU A 290 -16.54 -12.92 0.62
N ARG A 291 -17.40 -13.11 -0.37
CA ARG A 291 -17.01 -13.30 -1.76
C ARG A 291 -16.46 -12.02 -2.42
N ASP A 292 -17.15 -10.90 -2.23
CA ASP A 292 -16.92 -9.70 -3.04
C ASP A 292 -16.25 -8.56 -2.25
N PHE A 293 -16.40 -8.53 -0.91
CA PHE A 293 -15.97 -7.40 -0.10
C PHE A 293 -14.77 -7.70 0.80
N LEU A 294 -14.57 -8.94 1.25
CA LEU A 294 -13.51 -9.30 2.21
C LEU A 294 -12.12 -8.83 1.74
N ASN A 295 -11.86 -8.92 0.43
CA ASN A 295 -10.56 -8.61 -0.15
C ASN A 295 -10.41 -7.14 -0.61
N ILE A 296 -11.48 -6.36 -0.65
CA ILE A 296 -11.43 -4.95 -1.09
C ILE A 296 -11.61 -3.96 0.06
N LEU A 297 -12.24 -4.38 1.15
CA LEU A 297 -12.40 -3.55 2.34
C LEU A 297 -11.18 -3.65 3.25
N ASP A 298 -10.88 -2.56 3.96
CA ASP A 298 -9.92 -2.55 5.05
C ASP A 298 -10.33 -3.54 6.16
N LYS A 299 -9.34 -4.12 6.86
CA LYS A 299 -9.59 -5.10 7.92
C LYS A 299 -10.47 -4.56 9.04
N SER A 300 -10.27 -3.30 9.43
CA SER A 300 -11.06 -2.65 10.47
C SER A 300 -12.52 -2.46 10.05
N TYR A 301 -12.75 -2.26 8.76
CA TYR A 301 -14.09 -2.13 8.21
C TYR A 301 -14.79 -3.48 8.07
N ASN A 302 -14.05 -4.53 7.66
CA ASN A 302 -14.56 -5.91 7.70
C ASN A 302 -14.97 -6.32 9.11
N GLN A 303 -14.18 -5.97 10.13
CA GLN A 303 -14.54 -6.21 11.55
C GLN A 303 -15.84 -5.50 11.95
N ARG A 304 -16.01 -4.24 11.52
CA ARG A 304 -17.26 -3.50 11.79
C ARG A 304 -18.47 -4.17 11.15
N LEU A 305 -18.33 -4.66 9.91
CA LEU A 305 -19.40 -5.37 9.21
C LEU A 305 -19.70 -6.72 9.84
N SER A 306 -18.68 -7.48 10.23
CA SER A 306 -18.82 -8.74 10.96
C SER A 306 -19.61 -8.55 12.26
N ASN A 307 -19.27 -7.50 13.03
CA ASN A 307 -19.96 -7.16 14.28
C ASN A 307 -21.41 -6.65 14.06
N ALA A 308 -21.69 -6.14 12.85
CA ALA A 308 -22.99 -5.58 12.48
C ALA A 308 -23.95 -6.59 11.84
N LEU A 309 -23.51 -7.83 11.60
CA LEU A 309 -24.38 -8.88 11.07
C LEU A 309 -25.57 -9.09 11.99
N SER A 310 -26.74 -9.29 11.39
CA SER A 310 -27.98 -9.51 12.14
C SER A 310 -27.86 -10.70 13.09
N PRO A 311 -28.31 -10.58 14.34
CA PRO A 311 -28.37 -11.71 15.28
C PRO A 311 -29.13 -12.92 14.76
N VAL A 312 -30.07 -12.72 13.84
CA VAL A 312 -30.82 -13.79 13.16
C VAL A 312 -29.89 -14.74 12.41
N LEU A 313 -28.73 -14.23 11.94
CA LEU A 313 -27.74 -15.00 11.18
C LEU A 313 -26.68 -15.67 12.04
N LYS A 314 -26.76 -15.57 13.37
CA LYS A 314 -25.72 -16.08 14.30
C LYS A 314 -25.32 -17.55 14.07
N ASN A 315 -26.29 -18.38 13.67
CA ASN A 315 -26.07 -19.81 13.40
C ASN A 315 -25.96 -20.12 11.90
N ASN A 316 -25.95 -19.11 11.05
CA ASN A 316 -25.84 -19.31 9.62
C ASN A 316 -24.40 -19.63 9.22
N ALA A 317 -24.20 -20.64 8.36
CA ALA A 317 -22.87 -21.09 7.95
C ALA A 317 -22.07 -20.02 7.22
N TYR A 318 -22.71 -19.18 6.39
CA TYR A 318 -22.02 -18.09 5.68
C TYR A 318 -21.62 -16.95 6.61
N ALA A 319 -22.49 -16.59 7.57
CA ALA A 319 -22.16 -15.59 8.58
C ALA A 319 -20.97 -16.04 9.45
N LYS A 320 -20.95 -17.31 9.85
CA LYS A 320 -19.85 -17.89 10.60
C LYS A 320 -18.56 -17.88 9.78
N SER A 321 -18.60 -18.36 8.52
CA SER A 321 -17.44 -18.38 7.62
C SER A 321 -16.84 -16.98 7.43
N TYR A 322 -17.69 -15.97 7.19
CA TYR A 322 -17.21 -14.59 7.06
C TYR A 322 -16.56 -14.07 8.34
N CYS A 323 -17.19 -14.30 9.51
CA CYS A 323 -16.65 -13.87 10.79
C CYS A 323 -15.31 -14.54 11.11
N ASP A 324 -15.19 -15.85 10.86
CA ASP A 324 -13.95 -16.61 11.07
C ASP A 324 -12.81 -16.04 10.21
N LYS A 325 -13.07 -15.77 8.94
CA LYS A 325 -12.07 -15.15 8.03
C LYS A 325 -11.69 -13.73 8.40
N VAL A 326 -12.64 -12.94 8.91
CA VAL A 326 -12.34 -11.61 9.46
C VAL A 326 -11.45 -11.72 10.70
N ALA A 327 -11.68 -12.71 11.56
CA ALA A 327 -10.84 -12.97 12.71
C ALA A 327 -9.41 -13.39 12.31
N GLU A 328 -9.26 -14.24 11.27
CA GLU A 328 -7.96 -14.59 10.70
C GLU A 328 -7.20 -13.35 10.21
N LEU A 329 -7.87 -12.45 9.45
CA LEU A 329 -7.26 -11.20 8.98
C LEU A 329 -6.79 -10.27 10.10
N LEU A 330 -7.38 -10.37 11.29
CA LEU A 330 -7.00 -9.56 12.44
C LEU A 330 -5.89 -10.20 13.27
N GLY A 331 -5.75 -11.54 13.25
CA GLY A 331 -4.73 -12.29 13.98
C GLY A 331 -3.35 -12.30 13.33
N GLU A 332 -3.24 -11.99 12.04
CA GLU A 332 -1.96 -12.02 11.31
C GLU A 332 -0.96 -10.91 11.71
N GLU A 333 -1.32 -9.99 12.61
CA GLU A 333 -0.43 -8.90 13.07
C GLU A 333 0.17 -9.11 14.48
N GLU A 334 -0.15 -10.19 15.19
CA GLU A 334 0.37 -10.46 16.54
C GLU A 334 1.60 -11.40 16.59
N GLU A 335 2.12 -11.86 15.45
CA GLU A 335 3.39 -12.58 15.33
C GLU A 335 4.44 -11.70 14.59
#